data_1cb8fd16b21a5ff607bdc3b3030b3a3d
#
_entry.id   1cb8fd16b21a5ff607bdc3b3030b3a3d
#
_cell.length_a   1.000
_cell.length_b   1.000
_cell.length_c   1.000
_cell.angle_alpha   90.00
_cell.angle_beta   90.00
_cell.angle_gamma   90.00
#
_symmetry.space_group_name_H-M   'P 1'
#
loop_
_entity.id
_entity.type
_entity.pdbx_description
1 polymer ?
#
loop_
_entity_poly.entity_id
_entity_poly.type
_entity_poly.pdbx_seq_one_letter_code
_entity_poly.pdbx_strand_id
1 'polypeptide(L)'
;MANIKTKKGTIAILTGGGDVPGLNPAIRAVTIRAIREGYQVIGIRRGWAGVIELIHDKKTDNSNNYQVLTEEIVNKAGRTGGTFLHSSRTRPSHVDKASVPEHLQYTYHAETNDLTPEVIKNLDFLGVDYLIPIGGDDTLSYGVRLYQEGVKVIAIPKTMDNDVPGTDYCIGFSTCVTRTIMMTDSLRTSAGSHERFLVLEVFGRYAGFTAMLPTMAGAANRCVIPECKFQIENLTELLAHDRYINPSKYSVVLVSEGAMFEGGEMVFKDTAKDAYGHAKLGGIGDLVSVKLQELSSKYNKGKPINVIHQKLGYLVRGGDPDAIDSIVPMAYGNMALDLILKGIHGRLIVLKNGRYDNVPIDVVTSSKKLVNIEKHYNTERLRPSYKSFEMQPLFIMTSE
;
A
#
# COMPACT_ATOMS: atom_id res chain seq x y z
N MET A 1 33.97 -21.40 23.96
CA MET A 1 33.17 -22.40 23.25
C MET A 1 31.79 -21.81 23.01
N ALA A 2 31.47 -21.43 21.78
CA ALA A 2 30.12 -20.92 21.45
C ALA A 2 29.16 -22.11 21.55
N ASN A 3 28.19 -22.03 22.46
CA ASN A 3 27.06 -22.95 22.51
C ASN A 3 26.40 -22.93 21.13
N ILE A 4 26.50 -24.01 20.36
CA ILE A 4 25.68 -24.25 19.18
C ILE A 4 24.25 -24.42 19.70
N LYS A 5 23.51 -23.29 19.81
CA LYS A 5 22.07 -23.37 20.08
C LYS A 5 21.45 -24.14 18.92
N THR A 6 20.86 -25.28 19.23
CA THR A 6 20.05 -26.02 18.26
C THR A 6 19.01 -25.09 17.65
N LYS A 7 18.97 -25.02 16.33
CA LYS A 7 18.03 -24.19 15.56
C LYS A 7 16.60 -24.59 15.93
N LYS A 8 15.77 -23.63 16.41
CA LYS A 8 14.35 -23.88 16.77
C LYS A 8 13.47 -24.10 15.53
N GLY A 9 13.88 -23.57 14.38
CA GLY A 9 13.14 -23.65 13.13
C GLY A 9 13.56 -22.57 12.14
N THR A 10 12.85 -22.47 11.01
CA THR A 10 13.09 -21.50 9.95
C THR A 10 11.86 -20.62 9.75
N ILE A 11 12.06 -19.31 9.71
CA ILE A 11 11.04 -18.32 9.36
C ILE A 11 11.39 -17.74 7.99
N ALA A 12 10.48 -17.79 7.04
CA ALA A 12 10.62 -17.10 5.77
C ALA A 12 9.85 -15.77 5.77
N ILE A 13 10.46 -14.74 5.19
CA ILE A 13 9.88 -13.41 5.03
C ILE A 13 9.89 -13.07 3.55
N LEU A 14 8.82 -12.50 3.03
CA LEU A 14 8.76 -11.91 1.70
C LEU A 14 8.00 -10.59 1.70
N THR A 15 8.28 -9.76 0.69
CA THR A 15 7.55 -8.54 0.40
C THR A 15 6.91 -8.64 -0.98
N GLY A 16 5.60 -8.38 -1.10
CA GLY A 16 4.86 -8.48 -2.35
C GLY A 16 4.09 -7.21 -2.71
N GLY A 17 3.83 -7.04 -4.01
CA GLY A 17 3.16 -5.87 -4.56
C GLY A 17 4.06 -4.65 -4.69
N GLY A 18 3.46 -3.45 -4.75
CA GLY A 18 4.23 -2.20 -4.77
C GLY A 18 5.03 -1.99 -3.49
N ASP A 19 6.24 -1.48 -3.63
CA ASP A 19 7.06 -1.08 -2.48
C ASP A 19 6.49 0.15 -1.77
N VAL A 20 6.83 0.29 -0.51
CA VAL A 20 6.51 1.48 0.30
C VAL A 20 7.62 1.71 1.34
N PRO A 21 7.77 2.93 1.87
CA PRO A 21 8.60 3.16 3.07
C PRO A 21 8.06 2.38 4.27
N GLY A 22 8.95 1.72 5.03
CA GLY A 22 8.59 0.92 6.22
C GLY A 22 8.75 -0.60 6.05
N LEU A 23 8.93 -1.11 4.83
CA LEU A 23 9.18 -2.54 4.59
C LEU A 23 10.49 -3.03 5.25
N ASN A 24 11.58 -2.31 5.04
CA ASN A 24 12.89 -2.66 5.62
C ASN A 24 12.89 -2.62 7.16
N PRO A 25 12.30 -1.64 7.83
CA PRO A 25 12.07 -1.69 9.28
C PRO A 25 11.31 -2.94 9.76
N ALA A 26 10.27 -3.37 9.04
CA ALA A 26 9.52 -4.58 9.39
C ALA A 26 10.39 -5.85 9.25
N ILE A 27 11.07 -6.01 8.11
CA ILE A 27 11.98 -7.14 7.87
C ILE A 27 13.08 -7.18 8.94
N ARG A 28 13.66 -6.03 9.26
CA ARG A 28 14.70 -5.90 10.30
C ARG A 28 14.17 -6.34 11.66
N ALA A 29 13.00 -5.89 12.07
CA ALA A 29 12.42 -6.21 13.37
C ALA A 29 12.14 -7.72 13.51
N VAL A 30 11.50 -8.33 12.51
CA VAL A 30 11.29 -9.79 12.47
C VAL A 30 12.61 -10.53 12.56
N THR A 31 13.59 -10.16 11.72
CA THR A 31 14.86 -10.88 11.63
C THR A 31 15.65 -10.84 12.94
N ILE A 32 15.85 -9.66 13.52
CA ILE A 32 16.63 -9.52 14.75
C ILE A 32 15.97 -10.28 15.89
N ARG A 33 14.66 -10.15 16.07
CA ARG A 33 13.93 -10.85 17.11
C ARG A 33 13.99 -12.36 16.92
N ALA A 34 13.76 -12.85 15.69
CA ALA A 34 13.77 -14.28 15.37
C ALA A 34 15.14 -14.93 15.64
N ILE A 35 16.23 -14.27 15.23
CA ILE A 35 17.61 -14.76 15.49
C ILE A 35 17.87 -14.87 16.99
N ARG A 36 17.47 -13.87 17.77
CA ARG A 36 17.66 -13.87 19.24
C ARG A 36 16.86 -14.97 19.92
N GLU A 37 15.70 -15.32 19.36
CA GLU A 37 14.88 -16.45 19.85
C GLU A 37 15.37 -17.82 19.35
N GLY A 38 16.40 -17.87 18.49
CA GLY A 38 17.03 -19.11 18.02
C GLY A 38 16.45 -19.65 16.71
N TYR A 39 15.72 -18.84 15.94
CA TYR A 39 15.28 -19.19 14.59
C TYR A 39 16.31 -18.79 13.54
N GLN A 40 16.35 -19.54 12.43
CA GLN A 40 16.96 -19.05 11.21
C GLN A 40 15.92 -18.22 10.44
N VAL A 41 16.37 -17.16 9.77
CA VAL A 41 15.50 -16.33 8.95
C VAL A 41 15.95 -16.37 7.50
N ILE A 42 15.01 -16.61 6.60
CA ILE A 42 15.20 -16.61 5.15
C ILE A 42 14.41 -15.44 4.58
N GLY A 43 15.09 -14.53 3.89
CA GLY A 43 14.46 -13.52 3.07
C GLY A 43 14.24 -14.04 1.66
N ILE A 44 12.99 -14.21 1.25
CA ILE A 44 12.64 -14.58 -0.12
C ILE A 44 12.69 -13.32 -0.97
N ARG A 45 13.45 -13.37 -2.05
CA ARG A 45 13.66 -12.24 -2.95
C ARG A 45 12.55 -12.16 -3.99
N ARG A 46 12.21 -10.95 -4.43
CA ARG A 46 11.18 -10.71 -5.46
C ARG A 46 9.81 -11.32 -5.11
N GLY A 47 9.46 -11.33 -3.81
CA GLY A 47 8.15 -11.79 -3.35
C GLY A 47 7.82 -13.22 -3.80
N TRP A 48 6.60 -13.44 -4.28
CA TRP A 48 6.16 -14.75 -4.72
C TRP A 48 6.93 -15.29 -5.94
N ALA A 49 7.51 -14.41 -6.79
CA ALA A 49 8.34 -14.84 -7.91
C ALA A 49 9.55 -15.67 -7.44
N GLY A 50 10.23 -15.20 -6.39
CA GLY A 50 11.38 -15.94 -5.85
C GLY A 50 11.03 -17.30 -5.30
N VAL A 51 9.78 -17.50 -4.82
CA VAL A 51 9.33 -18.82 -4.37
C VAL A 51 9.13 -19.76 -5.55
N ILE A 52 8.43 -19.33 -6.61
CA ILE A 52 8.11 -20.19 -7.75
C ILE A 52 9.31 -20.52 -8.64
N GLU A 53 10.31 -19.63 -8.68
CA GLU A 53 11.51 -19.79 -9.50
C GLU A 53 12.61 -20.63 -8.82
N LEU A 54 12.39 -21.09 -7.59
CA LEU A 54 13.36 -21.88 -6.85
C LEU A 54 13.56 -23.26 -7.48
N ILE A 55 14.80 -23.67 -7.61
CA ILE A 55 15.17 -24.97 -8.20
C ILE A 55 15.59 -25.94 -7.08
N HIS A 56 14.98 -27.13 -7.05
CA HIS A 56 15.22 -28.17 -6.04
C HIS A 56 16.53 -28.96 -6.29
N ASP A 57 17.61 -28.24 -6.51
CA ASP A 57 18.93 -28.83 -6.58
C ASP A 57 19.88 -28.09 -5.62
N LYS A 58 20.48 -28.82 -4.69
CA LYS A 58 21.44 -28.25 -3.72
C LYS A 58 22.72 -27.70 -4.37
N LYS A 59 23.00 -28.07 -5.62
CA LYS A 59 24.13 -27.56 -6.38
C LYS A 59 23.80 -26.32 -7.19
N THR A 60 22.52 -26.04 -7.39
CA THR A 60 22.06 -24.84 -8.10
C THR A 60 22.14 -23.60 -7.21
N ASP A 61 22.70 -22.54 -7.75
CA ASP A 61 22.70 -21.24 -7.06
C ASP A 61 21.29 -20.61 -7.06
N ASN A 62 20.64 -20.65 -5.92
CA ASN A 62 19.34 -20.04 -5.69
C ASN A 62 19.44 -18.65 -5.01
N SER A 63 20.61 -18.00 -5.00
CA SER A 63 20.82 -16.71 -4.33
C SER A 63 19.98 -15.57 -4.90
N ASN A 64 19.52 -15.70 -6.15
CA ASN A 64 18.55 -14.77 -6.75
C ASN A 64 17.12 -14.94 -6.20
N ASN A 65 16.80 -16.06 -5.59
CA ASN A 65 15.47 -16.43 -5.11
C ASN A 65 15.31 -16.24 -3.60
N TYR A 66 16.37 -16.50 -2.83
CA TYR A 66 16.38 -16.29 -1.39
C TYR A 66 17.77 -15.99 -0.85
N GLN A 67 17.83 -15.47 0.37
CA GLN A 67 19.06 -15.32 1.15
C GLN A 67 18.80 -15.57 2.63
N VAL A 68 19.79 -16.13 3.33
CA VAL A 68 19.75 -16.22 4.78
C VAL A 68 20.01 -14.83 5.35
N LEU A 69 19.11 -14.35 6.20
CA LEU A 69 19.21 -13.03 6.81
C LEU A 69 20.02 -13.09 8.10
N THR A 70 20.90 -12.10 8.27
CA THR A 70 21.69 -11.89 9.47
C THR A 70 21.43 -10.49 10.04
N GLU A 71 21.77 -10.26 11.32
CA GLU A 71 21.67 -8.92 11.92
C GLU A 71 22.47 -7.88 11.11
N GLU A 72 23.63 -8.25 10.58
CA GLU A 72 24.45 -7.36 9.75
C GLU A 72 23.72 -6.92 8.47
N ILE A 73 23.13 -7.87 7.74
CA ILE A 73 22.40 -7.58 6.49
C ILE A 73 21.23 -6.63 6.76
N VAL A 74 20.40 -6.93 7.75
CA VAL A 74 19.19 -6.13 8.01
C VAL A 74 19.51 -4.78 8.65
N ASN A 75 20.63 -4.64 9.37
CA ASN A 75 21.06 -3.37 9.91
C ASN A 75 21.59 -2.42 8.82
N LYS A 76 22.17 -2.93 7.73
CA LYS A 76 22.56 -2.11 6.57
C LYS A 76 21.34 -1.48 5.90
N ALA A 77 20.23 -2.22 5.79
CA ALA A 77 18.97 -1.70 5.24
C ALA A 77 18.29 -0.72 6.23
N GLY A 78 18.37 -0.98 7.53
CA GLY A 78 17.93 -0.10 8.63
C GLY A 78 16.57 0.53 8.43
N ARG A 79 16.57 1.85 8.26
CA ARG A 79 15.41 2.69 7.97
C ARG A 79 15.32 3.14 6.50
N THR A 80 16.00 2.49 5.57
CA THR A 80 15.93 2.87 4.16
C THR A 80 14.57 2.55 3.55
N GLY A 81 14.17 3.34 2.55
CA GLY A 81 12.95 3.10 1.78
C GLY A 81 13.05 1.88 0.87
N GLY A 82 11.94 1.58 0.20
CA GLY A 82 11.84 0.39 -0.64
C GLY A 82 11.93 -0.92 0.14
N THR A 83 12.39 -1.98 -0.53
CA THR A 83 12.65 -3.30 0.06
C THR A 83 13.94 -3.89 -0.51
N PHE A 84 14.89 -4.25 0.36
CA PHE A 84 16.12 -4.89 -0.08
C PHE A 84 15.94 -6.35 -0.50
N LEU A 85 14.79 -6.96 -0.18
CA LEU A 85 14.39 -8.27 -0.69
C LEU A 85 13.82 -8.20 -2.11
N HIS A 86 13.63 -7.01 -2.65
CA HIS A 86 12.88 -6.76 -3.87
C HIS A 86 11.42 -7.23 -3.77
N SER A 87 10.62 -6.92 -4.77
CA SER A 87 9.20 -7.25 -4.78
C SER A 87 8.75 -7.66 -6.18
N SER A 88 7.64 -8.36 -6.27
CA SER A 88 6.96 -8.65 -7.53
C SER A 88 5.44 -8.56 -7.37
N ARG A 89 4.75 -8.52 -8.51
CA ARG A 89 3.30 -8.64 -8.60
C ARG A 89 2.89 -10.02 -9.11
N THR A 90 3.65 -11.04 -8.74
CA THR A 90 3.38 -12.43 -9.12
C THR A 90 2.23 -12.99 -8.30
N ARG A 91 1.28 -13.64 -8.98
CA ARG A 91 0.16 -14.36 -8.38
C ARG A 91 0.31 -15.84 -8.66
N PRO A 92 0.88 -16.65 -7.75
CA PRO A 92 1.22 -18.04 -8.04
C PRO A 92 0.03 -18.93 -8.41
N SER A 93 -1.17 -18.60 -7.92
CA SER A 93 -2.42 -19.31 -8.30
C SER A 93 -2.94 -18.95 -9.69
N HIS A 94 -2.29 -18.03 -10.41
CA HIS A 94 -2.74 -17.54 -11.72
C HIS A 94 -1.56 -17.02 -12.52
N VAL A 95 -0.70 -17.93 -12.98
CA VAL A 95 0.53 -17.60 -13.73
C VAL A 95 0.30 -17.84 -15.21
N ASP A 96 0.42 -16.78 -16.01
CA ASP A 96 0.34 -16.89 -17.46
C ASP A 96 1.47 -17.78 -18.01
N LYS A 97 1.19 -18.52 -19.05
CA LYS A 97 2.12 -19.47 -19.70
C LYS A 97 3.51 -18.88 -19.95
N ALA A 98 3.55 -17.63 -20.45
CA ALA A 98 4.81 -16.94 -20.73
C ALA A 98 5.62 -16.59 -19.47
N SER A 99 5.00 -16.59 -18.28
CA SER A 99 5.61 -16.29 -16.99
C SER A 99 5.94 -17.52 -16.16
N VAL A 100 5.64 -18.73 -16.66
CA VAL A 100 6.01 -19.98 -16.01
C VAL A 100 7.53 -20.15 -16.07
N PRO A 101 8.23 -20.39 -14.93
CA PRO A 101 9.67 -20.65 -14.92
C PRO A 101 10.06 -21.78 -15.88
N GLU A 102 11.19 -21.64 -16.57
CA GLU A 102 11.64 -22.57 -17.62
C GLU A 102 11.64 -24.04 -17.17
N HIS A 103 12.13 -24.31 -15.96
CA HIS A 103 12.19 -25.64 -15.39
C HIS A 103 10.83 -26.27 -15.04
N LEU A 104 9.74 -25.47 -15.04
CA LEU A 104 8.37 -25.90 -14.76
C LEU A 104 7.49 -25.97 -16.02
N GLN A 105 7.95 -25.45 -17.17
CA GLN A 105 7.14 -25.35 -18.39
C GLN A 105 6.68 -26.71 -18.94
N TYR A 106 7.43 -27.77 -18.65
CA TYR A 106 7.01 -29.10 -19.03
C TYR A 106 5.75 -29.58 -18.28
N THR A 107 5.61 -29.19 -17.03
CA THR A 107 4.46 -29.54 -16.17
C THR A 107 3.31 -28.56 -16.30
N TYR A 108 3.63 -27.26 -16.41
CA TYR A 108 2.68 -26.16 -16.40
C TYR A 108 2.69 -25.43 -17.75
N HIS A 109 1.85 -25.88 -18.67
CA HIS A 109 1.84 -25.42 -20.06
C HIS A 109 0.48 -24.86 -20.53
N ALA A 110 -0.50 -24.75 -19.62
CA ALA A 110 -1.78 -24.12 -19.89
C ALA A 110 -1.62 -22.60 -20.06
N GLU A 111 -2.60 -21.93 -20.70
CA GLU A 111 -2.59 -20.46 -20.83
C GLU A 111 -2.51 -19.77 -19.46
N THR A 112 -3.12 -20.37 -18.44
CA THR A 112 -3.04 -19.94 -17.04
C THR A 112 -2.81 -21.15 -16.15
N ASN A 113 -1.88 -21.05 -15.20
CA ASN A 113 -1.42 -22.13 -14.38
C ASN A 113 -1.50 -21.79 -12.89
N ASP A 114 -1.91 -22.76 -12.06
CA ASP A 114 -1.80 -22.66 -10.59
C ASP A 114 -0.52 -23.36 -10.13
N LEU A 115 0.48 -22.56 -9.73
CA LEU A 115 1.77 -23.04 -9.24
C LEU A 115 1.79 -23.20 -7.70
N THR A 116 0.63 -23.18 -7.04
CA THR A 116 0.55 -23.36 -5.58
C THR A 116 1.20 -24.65 -5.10
N PRO A 117 1.07 -25.82 -5.79
CA PRO A 117 1.78 -27.04 -5.41
C PRO A 117 3.31 -26.88 -5.38
N GLU A 118 3.87 -26.11 -6.34
CA GLU A 118 5.31 -25.84 -6.38
C GLU A 118 5.73 -24.88 -5.27
N VAL A 119 4.92 -23.87 -4.96
CA VAL A 119 5.17 -22.98 -3.81
C VAL A 119 5.29 -23.78 -2.51
N ILE A 120 4.38 -24.72 -2.26
CA ILE A 120 4.40 -25.56 -1.05
C ILE A 120 5.66 -26.42 -1.02
N LYS A 121 5.98 -27.14 -2.12
CA LYS A 121 7.20 -27.93 -2.24
C LYS A 121 8.46 -27.09 -2.01
N ASN A 122 8.47 -25.86 -2.52
CA ASN A 122 9.61 -24.95 -2.39
C ASN A 122 9.80 -24.48 -0.95
N LEU A 123 8.71 -24.18 -0.23
CA LEU A 123 8.77 -23.86 1.20
C LEU A 123 9.24 -25.05 2.04
N ASP A 124 8.79 -26.26 1.73
CA ASP A 124 9.24 -27.50 2.36
C ASP A 124 10.74 -27.77 2.08
N PHE A 125 11.19 -27.58 0.84
CA PHE A 125 12.60 -27.72 0.46
C PHE A 125 13.51 -26.76 1.24
N LEU A 126 13.05 -25.55 1.49
CA LEU A 126 13.74 -24.55 2.33
C LEU A 126 13.62 -24.86 3.82
N GLY A 127 12.81 -25.82 4.22
CA GLY A 127 12.53 -26.17 5.61
C GLY A 127 11.83 -25.04 6.38
N VAL A 128 10.89 -24.35 5.74
CA VAL A 128 10.17 -23.21 6.33
C VAL A 128 9.10 -23.70 7.29
N ASP A 129 9.21 -23.34 8.57
CA ASP A 129 8.20 -23.62 9.58
C ASP A 129 7.12 -22.55 9.64
N TYR A 130 7.47 -21.29 9.40
CA TYR A 130 6.56 -20.15 9.40
C TYR A 130 6.86 -19.21 8.24
N LEU A 131 5.80 -18.69 7.62
CA LEU A 131 5.87 -17.75 6.52
C LEU A 131 5.28 -16.40 6.96
N ILE A 132 6.03 -15.30 6.75
CA ILE A 132 5.60 -13.94 7.02
C ILE A 132 5.53 -13.15 5.70
N PRO A 133 4.40 -13.16 4.98
CA PRO A 133 4.19 -12.27 3.84
C PRO A 133 3.87 -10.85 4.33
N ILE A 134 4.56 -9.86 3.75
CA ILE A 134 4.34 -8.44 3.97
C ILE A 134 3.81 -7.84 2.67
N GLY A 135 2.54 -7.42 2.63
CA GLY A 135 1.95 -6.97 1.37
C GLY A 135 0.56 -6.35 1.50
N GLY A 136 0.00 -5.95 0.36
CA GLY A 136 -1.38 -5.55 0.20
C GLY A 136 -2.32 -6.75 0.05
N ASP A 137 -3.58 -6.47 -0.23
CA ASP A 137 -4.66 -7.46 -0.38
C ASP A 137 -4.30 -8.61 -1.33
N ASP A 138 -3.73 -8.34 -2.52
CA ASP A 138 -3.31 -9.38 -3.47
C ASP A 138 -2.24 -10.33 -2.89
N THR A 139 -1.24 -9.78 -2.21
CA THR A 139 -0.17 -10.58 -1.60
C THR A 139 -0.69 -11.39 -0.42
N LEU A 140 -1.53 -10.77 0.40
CA LEU A 140 -2.04 -11.37 1.62
C LEU A 140 -3.17 -12.36 1.34
N SER A 141 -4.01 -12.16 0.31
CA SER A 141 -5.02 -13.14 -0.10
C SER A 141 -4.39 -14.44 -0.57
N TYR A 142 -3.23 -14.38 -1.23
CA TYR A 142 -2.48 -15.59 -1.52
C TYR A 142 -1.88 -16.23 -0.26
N GLY A 143 -1.51 -15.43 0.74
CA GLY A 143 -1.16 -15.91 2.08
C GLY A 143 -2.31 -16.65 2.77
N VAL A 144 -3.57 -16.17 2.62
CA VAL A 144 -4.78 -16.88 3.09
C VAL A 144 -4.90 -18.25 2.41
N ARG A 145 -4.71 -18.32 1.07
CA ARG A 145 -4.73 -19.58 0.33
C ARG A 145 -3.68 -20.56 0.86
N LEU A 146 -2.45 -20.12 1.07
CA LEU A 146 -1.39 -20.98 1.62
C LEU A 146 -1.71 -21.46 3.04
N TYR A 147 -2.32 -20.61 3.87
CA TYR A 147 -2.79 -21.02 5.19
C TYR A 147 -3.85 -22.14 5.11
N GLN A 148 -4.78 -22.05 4.17
CA GLN A 148 -5.79 -23.10 3.91
C GLN A 148 -5.15 -24.41 3.43
N GLU A 149 -4.02 -24.35 2.73
CA GLU A 149 -3.21 -25.50 2.30
C GLU A 149 -2.26 -26.03 3.41
N GLY A 150 -2.34 -25.49 4.63
CA GLY A 150 -1.59 -25.98 5.80
C GLY A 150 -0.28 -25.25 6.11
N VAL A 151 0.11 -24.22 5.34
CA VAL A 151 1.30 -23.41 5.64
C VAL A 151 1.02 -22.50 6.85
N LYS A 152 1.93 -22.43 7.82
CA LYS A 152 1.78 -21.55 8.98
C LYS A 152 2.10 -20.11 8.63
N VAL A 153 1.09 -19.32 8.36
CA VAL A 153 1.20 -17.93 7.88
C VAL A 153 0.89 -16.93 9.00
N ILE A 154 1.70 -15.85 9.08
CA ILE A 154 1.40 -14.64 9.85
C ILE A 154 1.61 -13.46 8.92
N ALA A 155 0.54 -12.74 8.60
CA ALA A 155 0.53 -11.67 7.61
C ALA A 155 0.78 -10.29 8.24
N ILE A 156 1.50 -9.42 7.52
CA ILE A 156 1.73 -8.03 7.91
C ILE A 156 1.17 -7.12 6.81
N PRO A 157 0.23 -6.21 7.12
CA PRO A 157 -0.43 -5.38 6.13
C PRO A 157 0.47 -4.23 5.68
N LYS A 158 0.60 -4.08 4.37
CA LYS A 158 1.39 -3.04 3.72
C LYS A 158 0.67 -2.55 2.47
N THR A 159 0.26 -1.30 2.47
CA THR A 159 -0.23 -0.55 1.31
C THR A 159 -0.28 0.93 1.67
N MET A 160 0.08 1.79 0.73
CA MET A 160 -0.06 3.23 0.96
C MET A 160 -1.51 3.70 0.88
N ASP A 161 -2.41 2.91 0.25
CA ASP A 161 -3.84 3.24 0.14
C ASP A 161 -4.60 3.00 1.45
N ASN A 162 -3.98 2.31 2.41
CA ASN A 162 -4.54 1.96 3.72
C ASN A 162 -5.85 1.16 3.62
N ASP A 163 -5.99 0.31 2.60
CA ASP A 163 -7.22 -0.36 2.19
C ASP A 163 -7.32 -1.84 2.59
N VAL A 164 -6.31 -2.40 3.32
CA VAL A 164 -6.40 -3.76 3.87
C VAL A 164 -7.43 -3.78 5.00
N PRO A 165 -8.45 -4.66 4.91
CA PRO A 165 -9.49 -4.75 5.95
C PRO A 165 -8.95 -5.32 7.27
N GLY A 166 -9.66 -5.01 8.36
CA GLY A 166 -9.33 -5.49 9.71
C GLY A 166 -8.27 -4.70 10.44
N THR A 167 -7.60 -3.76 9.79
CA THR A 167 -6.60 -2.88 10.41
C THR A 167 -6.87 -1.40 10.14
N ASP A 168 -6.60 -0.55 11.12
CA ASP A 168 -6.66 0.91 10.97
C ASP A 168 -5.47 1.43 10.17
N TYR A 169 -4.36 0.69 10.16
CA TYR A 169 -3.10 1.17 9.62
C TYR A 169 -2.34 0.11 8.83
N CYS A 170 -1.93 0.47 7.63
CA CYS A 170 -1.01 -0.29 6.78
C CYS A 170 0.33 0.41 6.67
N ILE A 171 1.42 -0.36 6.63
CA ILE A 171 2.79 0.16 6.43
C ILE A 171 2.85 0.96 5.12
N GLY A 172 3.45 2.15 5.15
CA GLY A 172 3.62 3.05 4.02
C GLY A 172 2.61 4.18 3.92
N PHE A 173 1.50 4.09 4.66
CA PHE A 173 0.43 5.07 4.61
C PHE A 173 0.82 6.43 5.18
N SER A 174 1.41 6.48 6.38
CA SER A 174 1.79 7.74 7.03
C SER A 174 2.80 8.53 6.20
N THR A 175 3.81 7.86 5.67
CA THR A 175 4.82 8.50 4.81
C THR A 175 4.18 9.06 3.53
N CYS A 176 3.22 8.34 2.93
CA CYS A 176 2.48 8.82 1.78
C CYS A 176 1.71 10.11 2.12
N VAL A 177 0.99 10.13 3.24
CA VAL A 177 0.26 11.31 3.72
C VAL A 177 1.20 12.49 3.99
N THR A 178 2.26 12.27 4.76
CA THR A 178 3.26 13.29 5.11
C THR A 178 3.88 13.92 3.87
N ARG A 179 4.27 13.11 2.88
CA ARG A 179 4.85 13.61 1.63
C ARG A 179 3.85 14.32 0.75
N THR A 180 2.61 13.84 0.69
CA THR A 180 1.54 14.54 -0.01
C THR A 180 1.35 15.94 0.56
N ILE A 181 1.34 16.11 1.87
CA ILE A 181 1.28 17.43 2.54
C ILE A 181 2.48 18.29 2.12
N MET A 182 3.70 17.79 2.25
CA MET A 182 4.93 18.51 1.91
C MET A 182 4.97 18.96 0.44
N MET A 183 4.59 18.08 -0.50
CA MET A 183 4.56 18.41 -1.93
C MET A 183 3.47 19.44 -2.24
N THR A 184 2.30 19.31 -1.60
CA THR A 184 1.21 20.29 -1.74
C THR A 184 1.65 21.66 -1.25
N ASP A 185 2.28 21.73 -0.08
CA ASP A 185 2.78 22.98 0.50
C ASP A 185 3.83 23.65 -0.40
N SER A 186 4.71 22.86 -0.99
CA SER A 186 5.70 23.38 -1.94
C SER A 186 5.05 23.99 -3.19
N LEU A 187 4.03 23.32 -3.74
CA LEU A 187 3.36 23.77 -4.97
C LEU A 187 2.39 24.94 -4.74
N ARG A 188 1.85 25.10 -3.52
CA ARG A 188 0.98 26.24 -3.18
C ARG A 188 1.64 27.59 -3.44
N THR A 189 2.94 27.70 -3.25
CA THR A 189 3.69 28.95 -3.49
C THR A 189 3.59 29.41 -4.95
N SER A 190 3.75 28.49 -5.90
CA SER A 190 3.59 28.78 -7.33
C SER A 190 2.14 29.02 -7.73
N ALA A 191 1.18 28.31 -7.10
CA ALA A 191 -0.24 28.52 -7.33
C ALA A 191 -0.66 29.92 -6.87
N GLY A 192 -0.21 30.35 -5.69
CA GLY A 192 -0.47 31.68 -5.15
C GLY A 192 0.17 32.82 -5.97
N SER A 193 1.43 32.65 -6.39
CA SER A 193 2.13 33.67 -7.19
C SER A 193 1.40 34.04 -8.48
N HIS A 194 0.59 33.12 -9.02
CA HIS A 194 -0.12 33.32 -10.28
C HIS A 194 -1.64 33.18 -10.16
N GLU A 195 -2.16 33.18 -8.96
CA GLU A 195 -3.60 33.11 -8.66
C GLU A 195 -4.34 31.94 -9.32
N ARG A 196 -3.76 30.72 -9.24
CA ARG A 196 -4.21 29.52 -9.98
C ARG A 196 -5.00 28.55 -9.13
N PHE A 197 -5.68 27.64 -9.79
CA PHE A 197 -6.08 26.36 -9.17
C PHE A 197 -4.87 25.40 -9.16
N LEU A 198 -4.77 24.58 -8.10
CA LEU A 198 -3.78 23.51 -7.97
C LEU A 198 -4.52 22.18 -7.88
N VAL A 199 -4.30 21.31 -8.84
CA VAL A 199 -4.86 19.94 -8.91
C VAL A 199 -3.73 18.95 -8.71
N LEU A 200 -3.81 18.13 -7.67
CA LEU A 200 -2.82 17.10 -7.37
C LEU A 200 -3.47 15.72 -7.45
N GLU A 201 -3.05 14.92 -8.43
CA GLU A 201 -3.46 13.51 -8.51
C GLU A 201 -2.62 12.69 -7.53
N VAL A 202 -3.30 11.97 -6.64
CA VAL A 202 -2.70 11.12 -5.60
C VAL A 202 -3.17 9.68 -5.74
N PHE A 203 -2.50 8.75 -5.05
CA PHE A 203 -2.95 7.36 -4.97
C PHE A 203 -4.36 7.25 -4.39
N GLY A 204 -4.91 6.07 -4.37
CA GLY A 204 -6.27 5.78 -3.93
C GLY A 204 -7.10 5.21 -5.07
N ARG A 205 -6.89 3.91 -5.37
CA ARG A 205 -7.63 3.22 -6.43
C ARG A 205 -9.09 3.01 -6.06
N TYR A 206 -9.33 2.48 -4.87
CA TYR A 206 -10.65 2.15 -4.36
C TYR A 206 -10.98 2.88 -3.05
N ALA A 207 -9.96 3.28 -2.30
CA ALA A 207 -10.08 3.96 -1.03
C ALA A 207 -9.42 5.35 -1.08
N GLY A 208 -10.15 6.38 -0.66
CA GLY A 208 -9.77 7.80 -0.78
C GLY A 208 -8.95 8.34 0.40
N PHE A 209 -8.41 7.49 1.27
CA PHE A 209 -7.67 7.91 2.47
C PHE A 209 -6.48 8.81 2.16
N THR A 210 -5.76 8.54 1.06
CA THR A 210 -4.58 9.30 0.63
C THR A 210 -4.88 10.71 0.15
N ALA A 211 -6.11 10.99 -0.29
CA ALA A 211 -6.57 12.35 -0.59
C ALA A 211 -7.23 13.00 0.63
N MET A 212 -7.99 12.23 1.39
CA MET A 212 -8.78 12.72 2.51
C MET A 212 -7.91 13.18 3.69
N LEU A 213 -6.89 12.39 4.11
CA LEU A 213 -6.08 12.76 5.27
C LEU A 213 -5.23 14.00 5.06
N PRO A 214 -4.50 14.18 3.96
CA PRO A 214 -3.80 15.44 3.73
C PRO A 214 -4.74 16.64 3.67
N THR A 215 -5.96 16.48 3.13
CA THR A 215 -6.99 17.54 3.13
C THR A 215 -7.46 17.83 4.54
N MET A 216 -7.69 16.81 5.37
CA MET A 216 -8.01 16.98 6.80
C MET A 216 -6.91 17.71 7.56
N ALA A 217 -5.65 17.45 7.23
CA ALA A 217 -4.49 18.14 7.81
C ALA A 217 -4.30 19.57 7.31
N GLY A 218 -5.19 20.08 6.43
CA GLY A 218 -5.16 21.44 5.93
C GLY A 218 -4.28 21.67 4.70
N ALA A 219 -3.75 20.63 4.06
CA ALA A 219 -2.93 20.78 2.86
C ALA A 219 -3.75 21.21 1.64
N ALA A 220 -5.02 20.83 1.54
CA ALA A 220 -5.90 21.18 0.43
C ALA A 220 -7.27 21.69 0.92
N ASN A 221 -7.93 22.46 0.06
CA ASN A 221 -9.28 22.97 0.31
C ASN A 221 -10.33 21.86 0.12
N ARG A 222 -10.13 21.04 -0.90
CA ARG A 222 -11.06 20.01 -1.36
C ARG A 222 -10.32 18.72 -1.69
N CYS A 223 -11.05 17.60 -1.65
CA CYS A 223 -10.58 16.34 -2.22
C CYS A 223 -11.75 15.61 -2.88
N VAL A 224 -11.46 14.84 -3.94
CA VAL A 224 -12.41 13.92 -4.56
C VAL A 224 -11.87 12.50 -4.45
N ILE A 225 -12.73 11.58 -4.04
CA ILE A 225 -12.40 10.22 -3.61
C ILE A 225 -13.17 9.18 -4.43
N PRO A 226 -12.67 7.93 -4.56
CA PRO A 226 -13.31 6.90 -5.37
C PRO A 226 -14.71 6.50 -4.88
N GLU A 227 -14.93 6.57 -3.56
CA GLU A 227 -16.18 6.12 -2.92
C GLU A 227 -17.39 7.01 -3.23
N CYS A 228 -17.14 8.24 -3.75
CA CYS A 228 -18.20 9.19 -4.07
C CYS A 228 -17.97 9.83 -5.43
N LYS A 229 -18.89 9.60 -6.36
CA LYS A 229 -18.88 10.31 -7.64
C LYS A 229 -19.17 11.79 -7.43
N PHE A 230 -18.54 12.67 -8.20
CA PHE A 230 -18.64 14.12 -8.04
C PHE A 230 -19.03 14.82 -9.34
N GLN A 231 -19.69 15.98 -9.20
CA GLN A 231 -20.00 16.89 -10.30
C GLN A 231 -18.87 17.89 -10.46
N ILE A 232 -18.33 18.02 -11.66
CA ILE A 232 -17.21 18.94 -11.94
C ILE A 232 -17.65 20.41 -11.79
N GLU A 233 -18.89 20.72 -12.08
CA GLU A 233 -19.48 22.04 -11.91
C GLU A 233 -19.47 22.46 -10.44
N ASN A 234 -19.90 21.58 -9.53
CA ASN A 234 -19.85 21.80 -8.08
C ASN A 234 -18.41 21.99 -7.60
N LEU A 235 -17.48 21.13 -8.03
CA LEU A 235 -16.07 21.27 -7.68
C LEU A 235 -15.51 22.62 -8.15
N THR A 236 -15.86 23.05 -9.37
CA THR A 236 -15.41 24.34 -9.93
C THR A 236 -15.92 25.52 -9.12
N GLU A 237 -17.19 25.52 -8.73
CA GLU A 237 -17.79 26.56 -7.91
C GLU A 237 -17.11 26.65 -6.54
N LEU A 238 -16.93 25.49 -5.88
CA LEU A 238 -16.27 25.42 -4.58
C LEU A 238 -14.83 25.95 -4.63
N LEU A 239 -14.04 25.54 -5.64
CA LEU A 239 -12.65 26.00 -5.80
C LEU A 239 -12.57 27.48 -6.16
N ALA A 240 -13.50 27.98 -6.97
CA ALA A 240 -13.57 29.41 -7.31
C ALA A 240 -13.89 30.23 -6.07
N HIS A 241 -14.81 29.78 -5.22
CA HIS A 241 -15.12 30.42 -3.94
C HIS A 241 -13.90 30.38 -2.99
N ASP A 242 -13.25 29.23 -2.83
CA ASP A 242 -12.07 29.09 -1.97
C ASP A 242 -10.94 30.02 -2.44
N ARG A 243 -10.70 30.10 -3.77
CA ARG A 243 -9.75 31.05 -4.36
C ARG A 243 -10.13 32.50 -4.09
N TYR A 244 -11.42 32.83 -4.20
CA TYR A 244 -11.91 34.20 -3.99
C TYR A 244 -11.64 34.69 -2.57
N ILE A 245 -11.92 33.87 -1.56
CA ILE A 245 -11.73 34.23 -0.14
C ILE A 245 -10.26 34.14 0.30
N ASN A 246 -9.43 33.38 -0.39
CA ASN A 246 -8.01 33.26 -0.08
C ASN A 246 -7.27 34.56 -0.42
N PRO A 247 -6.57 35.20 0.53
CA PRO A 247 -5.78 36.41 0.25
C PRO A 247 -4.77 36.23 -0.89
N SER A 248 -4.19 35.04 -1.03
CA SER A 248 -3.24 34.68 -2.10
C SER A 248 -3.91 34.17 -3.38
N LYS A 249 -5.25 34.24 -3.46
CA LYS A 249 -6.04 33.93 -4.66
C LYS A 249 -5.74 32.59 -5.34
N TYR A 250 -5.49 31.53 -4.57
CA TYR A 250 -5.38 30.17 -5.08
C TYR A 250 -6.31 29.21 -4.34
N SER A 251 -6.58 28.04 -4.89
CA SER A 251 -7.22 26.94 -4.20
C SER A 251 -6.64 25.60 -4.66
N VAL A 252 -6.75 24.59 -3.80
CA VAL A 252 -6.12 23.28 -3.97
C VAL A 252 -7.16 22.17 -3.87
N VAL A 253 -7.08 21.21 -4.79
CA VAL A 253 -7.83 19.96 -4.72
C VAL A 253 -6.90 18.76 -4.84
N LEU A 254 -7.07 17.77 -3.96
CA LEU A 254 -6.47 16.44 -4.10
C LEU A 254 -7.47 15.53 -4.82
N VAL A 255 -6.99 14.84 -5.86
CA VAL A 255 -7.80 13.96 -6.70
C VAL A 255 -7.24 12.55 -6.57
N SER A 256 -8.00 11.63 -5.95
CA SER A 256 -7.63 10.21 -5.96
C SER A 256 -7.64 9.66 -7.38
N GLU A 257 -6.65 8.85 -7.76
CA GLU A 257 -6.54 8.30 -9.10
C GLU A 257 -7.75 7.44 -9.52
N GLY A 258 -8.52 6.92 -8.55
CA GLY A 258 -9.76 6.17 -8.77
C GLY A 258 -11.03 7.02 -8.68
N ALA A 259 -10.94 8.34 -8.50
CA ALA A 259 -12.10 9.22 -8.47
C ALA A 259 -12.87 9.22 -9.80
N MET A 260 -14.18 9.44 -9.75
CA MET A 260 -15.07 9.34 -10.91
C MET A 260 -16.00 10.54 -10.96
N PHE A 261 -16.22 11.07 -12.18
CA PHE A 261 -17.28 12.01 -12.43
C PHE A 261 -18.66 11.36 -12.27
N GLU A 262 -19.68 12.13 -11.93
CA GLU A 262 -21.05 11.67 -11.97
C GLU A 262 -21.42 11.24 -13.41
N GLY A 263 -22.03 10.04 -13.56
CA GLY A 263 -22.31 9.43 -14.87
C GLY A 263 -21.09 8.84 -15.59
N GLY A 264 -19.88 8.96 -15.02
CA GLY A 264 -18.63 8.42 -15.58
C GLY A 264 -18.16 7.13 -14.92
N GLU A 265 -17.06 6.60 -15.46
CA GLU A 265 -16.32 5.43 -14.95
C GLU A 265 -14.88 5.82 -14.59
N MET A 266 -14.15 4.88 -13.98
CA MET A 266 -12.71 5.07 -13.69
C MET A 266 -11.93 5.36 -14.97
N VAL A 267 -10.98 6.27 -14.88
CA VAL A 267 -10.12 6.66 -16.01
C VAL A 267 -8.87 5.78 -16.01
N PHE A 268 -8.67 5.06 -17.11
CA PHE A 268 -7.50 4.22 -17.32
C PHE A 268 -6.53 4.89 -18.29
N LYS A 269 -5.27 4.93 -17.91
CA LYS A 269 -4.19 5.43 -18.79
C LYS A 269 -3.84 4.42 -19.88
N ASP A 270 -3.99 3.13 -19.57
CA ASP A 270 -3.63 2.02 -20.43
C ASP A 270 -4.59 0.86 -20.16
N THR A 271 -4.91 0.10 -21.20
CA THR A 271 -5.72 -1.13 -21.10
C THR A 271 -4.90 -2.35 -20.70
N ALA A 272 -3.56 -2.25 -20.73
CA ALA A 272 -2.66 -3.31 -20.29
C ALA A 272 -2.84 -3.57 -18.79
N LYS A 273 -3.03 -4.84 -18.43
CA LYS A 273 -3.17 -5.29 -17.06
C LYS A 273 -1.84 -5.77 -16.50
N ASP A 274 -1.60 -5.52 -15.21
CA ASP A 274 -0.47 -6.11 -14.51
C ASP A 274 -0.75 -7.59 -14.14
N ALA A 275 0.26 -8.28 -13.56
CA ALA A 275 0.14 -9.69 -13.20
C ALA A 275 -0.93 -9.99 -12.13
N TYR A 276 -1.46 -8.97 -11.46
CA TYR A 276 -2.62 -9.09 -10.59
C TYR A 276 -3.96 -8.84 -11.32
N GLY A 277 -3.91 -8.49 -12.62
CA GLY A 277 -5.09 -8.20 -13.43
C GLY A 277 -5.58 -6.76 -13.33
N HIS A 278 -4.83 -5.86 -12.71
CA HIS A 278 -5.19 -4.45 -12.55
C HIS A 278 -4.74 -3.62 -13.75
N ALA A 279 -5.68 -2.94 -14.42
CA ALA A 279 -5.36 -1.92 -15.40
C ALA A 279 -4.75 -0.68 -14.72
N LYS A 280 -3.86 0.02 -15.43
CA LYS A 280 -3.18 1.20 -14.90
C LYS A 280 -4.12 2.39 -14.89
N LEU A 281 -4.50 2.85 -13.69
CA LEU A 281 -5.27 4.08 -13.50
C LEU A 281 -4.40 5.32 -13.77
N GLY A 282 -5.07 6.42 -14.12
CA GLY A 282 -4.46 7.73 -14.22
C GLY A 282 -5.05 8.59 -15.32
N GLY A 283 -4.83 9.89 -15.20
CA GLY A 283 -5.35 10.89 -16.12
C GLY A 283 -6.63 11.56 -15.65
N ILE A 284 -7.21 11.14 -14.53
CA ILE A 284 -8.37 11.85 -13.94
C ILE A 284 -7.98 13.28 -13.55
N GLY A 285 -6.76 13.48 -13.01
CA GLY A 285 -6.25 14.82 -12.68
C GLY A 285 -6.11 15.72 -13.91
N ASP A 286 -5.67 15.18 -15.06
CA ASP A 286 -5.63 15.90 -16.33
C ASP A 286 -7.04 16.34 -16.76
N LEU A 287 -8.01 15.40 -16.75
CA LEU A 287 -9.40 15.68 -17.11
C LEU A 287 -10.04 16.72 -16.20
N VAL A 288 -9.85 16.59 -14.88
CA VAL A 288 -10.30 17.58 -13.89
C VAL A 288 -9.71 18.95 -14.20
N SER A 289 -8.41 19.03 -14.53
CA SER A 289 -7.72 20.27 -14.79
C SER A 289 -8.26 21.00 -16.02
N VAL A 290 -8.47 20.27 -17.10
CA VAL A 290 -9.06 20.81 -18.35
C VAL A 290 -10.47 21.34 -18.08
N LYS A 291 -11.31 20.55 -17.42
CA LYS A 291 -12.70 20.93 -17.12
C LYS A 291 -12.78 22.11 -16.17
N LEU A 292 -11.95 22.16 -15.12
CA LEU A 292 -11.85 23.30 -14.23
C LEU A 292 -11.48 24.59 -14.97
N GLN A 293 -10.52 24.53 -15.87
CA GLN A 293 -10.12 25.69 -16.67
C GLN A 293 -11.25 26.19 -17.55
N GLU A 294 -11.94 25.29 -18.25
CA GLU A 294 -13.10 25.60 -19.13
C GLU A 294 -14.23 26.29 -18.32
N LEU A 295 -14.63 25.70 -17.20
CA LEU A 295 -15.78 26.13 -16.42
C LEU A 295 -15.49 27.38 -15.57
N SER A 296 -14.25 27.64 -15.21
CA SER A 296 -13.86 28.70 -14.27
C SER A 296 -14.13 30.11 -14.77
N SER A 297 -14.27 30.30 -16.09
CA SER A 297 -14.59 31.61 -16.70
C SER A 297 -15.87 32.24 -16.13
N LYS A 298 -16.85 31.41 -15.73
CA LYS A 298 -18.09 31.87 -15.06
C LYS A 298 -17.85 32.64 -13.76
N TYR A 299 -16.73 32.30 -13.09
CA TYR A 299 -16.39 32.82 -11.76
C TYR A 299 -15.26 33.86 -11.79
N ASN A 300 -14.70 34.17 -12.97
CA ASN A 300 -13.53 35.05 -13.13
C ASN A 300 -13.74 36.08 -14.25
N LYS A 301 -14.88 36.76 -14.26
CA LYS A 301 -15.20 37.85 -15.20
C LYS A 301 -15.01 37.44 -16.70
N GLY A 302 -15.40 36.22 -17.04
CA GLY A 302 -15.29 35.70 -18.39
C GLY A 302 -13.90 35.18 -18.80
N LYS A 303 -12.90 35.25 -17.92
CA LYS A 303 -11.55 34.76 -18.19
C LYS A 303 -11.31 33.42 -17.46
N PRO A 304 -10.74 32.41 -18.13
CA PRO A 304 -10.42 31.15 -17.46
C PRO A 304 -9.36 31.35 -16.38
N ILE A 305 -9.46 30.59 -15.29
CA ILE A 305 -8.45 30.49 -14.25
C ILE A 305 -7.46 29.39 -14.67
N ASN A 306 -6.19 29.73 -14.73
CA ASN A 306 -5.16 28.75 -15.04
C ASN A 306 -5.05 27.67 -13.95
N VAL A 307 -4.71 26.47 -14.35
CA VAL A 307 -4.55 25.31 -13.47
C VAL A 307 -3.11 24.83 -13.48
N ILE A 308 -2.55 24.56 -12.31
CA ILE A 308 -1.34 23.73 -12.18
C ILE A 308 -1.84 22.31 -11.89
N HIS A 309 -1.46 21.36 -12.74
CA HIS A 309 -1.69 19.94 -12.50
C HIS A 309 -0.38 19.23 -12.23
N GLN A 310 -0.38 18.38 -11.20
CA GLN A 310 0.75 17.49 -10.90
C GLN A 310 0.25 16.14 -10.42
N LYS A 311 0.79 15.06 -11.00
CA LYS A 311 0.63 13.70 -10.49
C LYS A 311 1.77 13.40 -9.51
N LEU A 312 1.46 13.14 -8.24
CA LEU A 312 2.47 12.88 -7.23
C LEU A 312 3.11 11.49 -7.38
N GLY A 313 2.30 10.46 -7.63
CA GLY A 313 2.78 9.12 -7.97
C GLY A 313 3.94 8.64 -7.09
N TYR A 314 5.05 8.24 -7.72
CA TYR A 314 6.23 7.72 -7.02
C TYR A 314 6.92 8.71 -6.07
N LEU A 315 6.69 10.03 -6.19
CA LEU A 315 7.24 11.03 -5.27
C LEU A 315 6.81 10.80 -3.81
N VAL A 316 5.60 10.28 -3.60
CA VAL A 316 5.10 9.99 -2.25
C VAL A 316 5.34 8.53 -1.80
N ARG A 317 5.77 7.67 -2.73
CA ARG A 317 6.11 6.26 -2.47
C ARG A 317 7.58 6.05 -2.15
N GLY A 318 8.48 6.81 -2.78
CA GLY A 318 9.92 6.61 -2.68
C GLY A 318 10.54 7.17 -1.40
N GLY A 319 11.79 6.82 -1.10
CA GLY A 319 12.63 7.32 0.00
C GLY A 319 12.30 6.78 1.40
N ASP A 320 12.95 7.30 2.41
CA ASP A 320 12.94 6.76 3.78
C ASP A 320 11.57 6.93 4.46
N PRO A 321 11.18 6.00 5.36
CA PRO A 321 9.95 6.09 6.12
C PRO A 321 9.97 7.28 7.10
N ASP A 322 8.78 7.85 7.35
CA ASP A 322 8.59 8.77 8.45
C ASP A 322 8.62 8.06 9.82
N ALA A 323 8.32 8.79 10.90
CA ALA A 323 8.37 8.25 12.25
C ALA A 323 7.38 7.09 12.46
N ILE A 324 6.15 7.23 11.97
CA ILE A 324 5.10 6.21 12.16
C ILE A 324 5.42 4.96 11.34
N ASP A 325 5.82 5.11 10.08
CA ASP A 325 6.26 4.00 9.22
C ASP A 325 7.65 3.42 9.62
N SER A 326 8.27 3.95 10.66
CA SER A 326 9.43 3.35 11.33
C SER A 326 9.02 2.58 12.59
N ILE A 327 8.08 3.12 13.38
CA ILE A 327 7.65 2.56 14.67
C ILE A 327 6.67 1.41 14.49
N VAL A 328 5.61 1.61 13.69
CA VAL A 328 4.57 0.60 13.51
C VAL A 328 5.10 -0.68 12.85
N PRO A 329 5.92 -0.62 11.78
CA PRO A 329 6.52 -1.83 11.21
C PRO A 329 7.40 -2.60 12.19
N MET A 330 8.14 -1.90 13.04
CA MET A 330 8.96 -2.51 14.11
C MET A 330 8.05 -3.25 15.11
N ALA A 331 6.95 -2.65 15.52
CA ALA A 331 5.99 -3.28 16.43
C ALA A 331 5.30 -4.49 15.76
N TYR A 332 4.88 -4.37 14.50
CA TYR A 332 4.28 -5.46 13.73
C TYR A 332 5.21 -6.67 13.63
N GLY A 333 6.51 -6.43 13.32
CA GLY A 333 7.50 -7.50 13.26
C GLY A 333 7.71 -8.20 14.60
N ASN A 334 7.73 -7.47 15.72
CA ASN A 334 7.83 -8.06 17.06
C ASN A 334 6.56 -8.87 17.42
N MET A 335 5.38 -8.38 17.11
CA MET A 335 4.12 -9.11 17.34
C MET A 335 4.04 -10.41 16.55
N ALA A 336 4.52 -10.40 15.30
CA ALA A 336 4.58 -11.63 14.51
C ALA A 336 5.39 -12.71 15.24
N LEU A 337 6.53 -12.34 15.85
CA LEU A 337 7.32 -13.25 16.66
C LEU A 337 6.63 -13.67 17.96
N ASP A 338 5.91 -12.78 18.63
CA ASP A 338 5.13 -13.15 19.81
C ASP A 338 4.08 -14.23 19.50
N LEU A 339 3.44 -14.17 18.34
CA LEU A 339 2.51 -15.20 17.88
C LEU A 339 3.21 -16.52 17.55
N ILE A 340 4.35 -16.47 16.85
CA ILE A 340 5.18 -17.65 16.52
C ILE A 340 5.60 -18.36 17.81
N LEU A 341 6.11 -17.63 18.79
CA LEU A 341 6.55 -18.20 20.09
C LEU A 341 5.42 -18.85 20.88
N LYS A 342 4.18 -18.40 20.68
CA LYS A 342 2.97 -18.99 21.24
C LYS A 342 2.38 -20.14 20.37
N GLY A 343 3.01 -20.45 19.22
CA GLY A 343 2.49 -21.44 18.26
C GLY A 343 1.22 -21.00 17.53
N ILE A 344 0.91 -19.70 17.55
CA ILE A 344 -0.29 -19.13 16.90
C ILE A 344 0.08 -18.74 15.46
N HIS A 345 -0.75 -19.11 14.50
CA HIS A 345 -0.61 -18.79 13.09
C HIS A 345 -2.00 -18.57 12.43
N GLY A 346 -2.05 -18.27 11.11
CA GLY A 346 -3.30 -17.90 10.44
C GLY A 346 -3.81 -16.54 10.91
N ARG A 347 -2.88 -15.59 11.18
CA ARG A 347 -3.24 -14.29 11.74
C ARG A 347 -2.71 -13.16 10.86
N LEU A 348 -3.48 -12.08 10.79
CA LEU A 348 -3.06 -10.76 10.30
C LEU A 348 -2.71 -9.90 11.52
N ILE A 349 -1.51 -9.32 11.52
CA ILE A 349 -1.12 -8.31 12.51
C ILE A 349 -1.83 -7.01 12.18
N VAL A 350 -2.40 -6.36 13.18
CA VAL A 350 -3.22 -5.15 12.97
C VAL A 350 -2.94 -4.07 14.00
N LEU A 351 -3.26 -2.85 13.66
CA LEU A 351 -3.54 -1.77 14.58
C LEU A 351 -5.06 -1.57 14.60
N LYS A 352 -5.68 -1.64 15.76
CA LYS A 352 -7.13 -1.47 15.90
C LYS A 352 -7.45 -0.58 17.10
N ASN A 353 -8.18 0.51 16.86
CA ASN A 353 -8.50 1.50 17.88
C ASN A 353 -7.27 2.00 18.67
N GLY A 354 -6.16 2.25 17.95
CA GLY A 354 -4.91 2.71 18.52
C GLY A 354 -4.11 1.64 19.30
N ARG A 355 -4.49 0.37 19.23
CA ARG A 355 -3.81 -0.75 19.90
C ARG A 355 -3.29 -1.77 18.90
N TYR A 356 -2.11 -2.30 19.14
CA TYR A 356 -1.58 -3.44 18.40
C TYR A 356 -2.34 -4.70 18.77
N ASP A 357 -2.82 -5.42 17.77
CA ASP A 357 -3.62 -6.64 17.95
C ASP A 357 -3.42 -7.57 16.73
N ASN A 358 -4.14 -8.66 16.68
CA ASN A 358 -4.15 -9.59 15.56
C ASN A 358 -5.55 -10.14 15.34
N VAL A 359 -5.90 -10.39 14.10
CA VAL A 359 -7.19 -10.95 13.69
C VAL A 359 -6.98 -12.18 12.82
N PRO A 360 -7.99 -13.05 12.62
CA PRO A 360 -7.90 -14.13 11.65
C PRO A 360 -7.51 -13.60 10.26
N ILE A 361 -6.63 -14.32 9.57
CA ILE A 361 -6.11 -13.87 8.26
C ILE A 361 -7.20 -13.80 7.18
N ASP A 362 -8.28 -14.55 7.33
CA ASP A 362 -9.41 -14.60 6.38
C ASP A 362 -10.10 -13.24 6.20
N VAL A 363 -9.93 -12.32 7.15
CA VAL A 363 -10.46 -10.96 7.06
C VAL A 363 -9.99 -10.25 5.78
N VAL A 364 -8.80 -10.57 5.30
CA VAL A 364 -8.22 -9.97 4.06
C VAL A 364 -9.11 -10.20 2.84
N THR A 365 -9.80 -11.34 2.79
CA THR A 365 -10.66 -11.73 1.66
C THR A 365 -12.15 -11.52 1.92
N SER A 366 -12.53 -11.15 3.14
CA SER A 366 -13.95 -11.08 3.56
C SER A 366 -14.62 -9.74 3.24
N SER A 367 -13.87 -8.65 3.16
CA SER A 367 -14.40 -7.29 2.98
C SER A 367 -13.39 -6.38 2.29
N LYS A 368 -13.81 -5.15 1.99
CA LYS A 368 -12.93 -4.06 1.54
C LYS A 368 -12.99 -2.94 2.55
N LYS A 369 -11.84 -2.35 2.86
CA LYS A 369 -11.75 -1.16 3.69
C LYS A 369 -11.85 0.08 2.83
N LEU A 370 -12.91 0.84 3.01
CA LEU A 370 -13.23 2.06 2.28
C LEU A 370 -13.45 3.22 3.26
N VAL A 371 -13.43 4.45 2.76
CA VAL A 371 -13.81 5.61 3.55
C VAL A 371 -15.29 5.53 3.89
N ASN A 372 -15.64 5.62 5.17
CA ASN A 372 -17.03 5.79 5.58
C ASN A 372 -17.49 7.22 5.27
N ILE A 373 -18.22 7.37 4.15
CA ILE A 373 -18.65 8.66 3.64
C ILE A 373 -19.57 9.39 4.63
N GLU A 374 -20.50 8.68 5.24
CA GLU A 374 -21.48 9.28 6.16
C GLU A 374 -20.83 9.88 7.41
N LYS A 375 -19.75 9.24 7.89
CA LYS A 375 -19.01 9.68 9.07
C LYS A 375 -17.93 10.73 8.77
N HIS A 376 -17.21 10.56 7.65
CA HIS A 376 -15.92 11.22 7.47
C HIS A 376 -15.81 12.11 6.23
N TYR A 377 -16.84 12.17 5.38
CA TYR A 377 -16.79 12.96 4.16
C TYR A 377 -18.06 13.75 3.90
N ASN A 378 -17.91 15.01 3.51
CA ASN A 378 -19.03 15.86 3.08
C ASN A 378 -19.07 15.89 1.56
N THR A 379 -20.07 15.22 0.98
CA THR A 379 -20.24 15.06 -0.47
C THR A 379 -20.62 16.36 -1.19
N GLU A 380 -21.32 17.27 -0.53
CA GLU A 380 -21.69 18.58 -1.09
C GLU A 380 -20.49 19.53 -1.13
N ARG A 381 -19.66 19.47 -0.10
CA ARG A 381 -18.49 20.34 0.05
C ARG A 381 -17.20 19.71 -0.46
N LEU A 382 -17.22 18.45 -0.90
CA LEU A 382 -16.08 17.69 -1.40
C LEU A 382 -14.84 17.81 -0.50
N ARG A 383 -15.02 17.50 0.78
CA ARG A 383 -13.94 17.55 1.78
C ARG A 383 -14.22 16.67 2.99
N PRO A 384 -13.20 16.36 3.81
CA PRO A 384 -13.41 15.65 5.07
C PRO A 384 -14.44 16.35 5.96
N SER A 385 -15.25 15.55 6.63
CA SER A 385 -16.22 15.99 7.63
C SER A 385 -16.05 15.18 8.90
N TYR A 386 -16.14 15.81 10.03
CA TYR A 386 -16.12 15.17 11.35
C TYR A 386 -16.97 15.99 12.32
N LYS A 387 -17.80 15.29 13.08
CA LYS A 387 -18.70 15.93 14.05
C LYS A 387 -18.06 16.05 15.43
N SER A 388 -17.25 15.04 15.81
CA SER A 388 -16.54 15.01 17.09
C SER A 388 -15.31 14.11 16.96
N PHE A 389 -14.25 14.45 17.70
CA PHE A 389 -13.08 13.61 17.89
C PHE A 389 -13.13 12.80 19.19
N GLU A 390 -14.12 13.06 20.03
CA GLU A 390 -14.29 12.33 21.29
C GLU A 390 -14.44 10.82 21.03
N MET A 391 -13.67 10.00 21.73
CA MET A 391 -13.62 8.54 21.59
C MET A 391 -13.22 8.02 20.22
N GLN A 392 -12.78 8.88 19.30
CA GLN A 392 -12.24 8.41 18.01
C GLN A 392 -10.82 7.88 18.19
N PRO A 393 -10.42 6.83 17.44
CA PRO A 393 -9.03 6.36 17.43
C PRO A 393 -8.12 7.40 16.78
N LEU A 394 -6.81 7.31 17.06
CA LEU A 394 -5.80 8.22 16.50
C LEU A 394 -5.88 8.32 14.98
N PHE A 395 -6.08 7.20 14.30
CA PHE A 395 -6.39 7.16 12.88
C PHE A 395 -7.90 7.02 12.72
N ILE A 396 -8.59 8.12 12.52
CA ILE A 396 -10.06 8.27 12.50
C ILE A 396 -10.76 7.41 11.42
N MET A 397 -10.02 6.60 10.70
CA MET A 397 -10.50 5.94 9.49
C MET A 397 -10.61 4.43 9.66
N THR A 398 -11.20 4.01 10.77
CA THR A 398 -11.63 2.63 10.92
C THR A 398 -12.85 2.39 10.06
N SER A 399 -12.81 1.38 9.21
CA SER A 399 -14.03 0.76 8.71
C SER A 399 -14.60 -0.11 9.85
N GLU A 400 -15.65 0.33 10.49
CA GLU A 400 -16.49 -0.55 11.30
C GLU A 400 -17.41 -1.35 10.40
#